data_2a236dbeaffed12b8df1d612c74137bc
#
_entry.id   2a236dbeaffed12b8df1d612c74137bc
#
_cell.length_a   1.000
_cell.length_b   1.000
_cell.length_c   1.000
_cell.angle_alpha   90.00
_cell.angle_beta   90.00
_cell.angle_gamma   90.00
#
_symmetry.space_group_name_H-M   'P 1'
#
loop_
_entity.id
_entity.type
_entity.pdbx_description
1 polymer ?
#
loop_
_entity_poly.entity_id
_entity_poly.type
_entity_poly.pdbx_seq_one_letter_code
_entity_poly.pdbx_strand_id
1 'polypeptide(L)'
;LALARQNPLDPSIRADAERSGPLDARSIAVVINSEDPLSEAIGTHYQRVRRIPQEQVLRVRFPPHRASLDPGRFLAIRRQLLRDTPSRVQLYALAWA
;
A
#
# COMPACT_ATOMS: atom_id res chain seq x y z
N LEU A 1 -9.99 0.57 4.44
CA LEU A 1 -8.85 0.89 3.59
C LEU A 1 -8.12 2.11 4.13
N ALA A 2 -6.83 1.97 4.38
CA ALA A 2 -5.98 3.05 4.83
C ALA A 2 -5.01 3.47 3.73
N LEU A 3 -4.68 4.76 3.67
CA LEU A 3 -3.70 5.27 2.71
C LEU A 3 -2.43 5.68 3.46
N ALA A 4 -1.28 5.30 2.92
CA ALA A 4 0.01 5.63 3.51
C ALA A 4 1.00 6.04 2.42
N ARG A 5 1.74 7.10 2.66
CA ARG A 5 2.79 7.53 1.73
C ARG A 5 4.00 6.62 1.88
N GLN A 6 4.78 6.52 0.81
CA GLN A 6 6.00 5.72 0.80
C GLN A 6 7.00 6.21 1.86
N ASN A 7 7.08 7.52 2.06
CA ASN A 7 7.84 8.11 3.16
C ASN A 7 6.97 9.17 3.83
N PRO A 8 6.17 8.80 4.85
CA PRO A 8 5.24 9.72 5.48
C PRO A 8 5.91 10.86 6.25
N LEU A 9 7.21 10.75 6.50
CA LEU A 9 7.96 11.78 7.23
C LEU A 9 8.62 12.81 6.32
N ASP A 10 8.51 12.64 4.99
CA ASP A 10 9.12 13.57 4.04
C ASP A 10 8.09 14.57 3.54
N PRO A 11 8.14 15.84 4.00
CA PRO A 11 7.18 16.84 3.57
C PRO A 11 7.31 17.23 2.09
N SER A 12 8.46 17.00 1.44
CA SER A 12 8.62 17.36 0.03
C SER A 12 7.80 16.43 -0.87
N ILE A 13 7.70 15.13 -0.53
CA ILE A 13 6.86 14.19 -1.26
C ILE A 13 5.40 14.61 -1.17
N ARG A 14 4.96 15.00 0.01
CA ARG A 14 3.59 15.45 0.22
C ARG A 14 3.29 16.72 -0.59
N ALA A 15 4.20 17.68 -0.57
CA ALA A 15 4.03 18.93 -1.31
C ALA A 15 3.96 18.68 -2.82
N ASP A 16 4.81 17.81 -3.35
CA ASP A 16 4.81 17.47 -4.76
C ASP A 16 3.52 16.77 -5.17
N ALA A 17 3.01 15.85 -4.34
CA ALA A 17 1.74 15.17 -4.60
C ALA A 17 0.58 16.16 -4.64
N GLU A 18 0.56 17.12 -3.74
CA GLU A 18 -0.48 18.16 -3.69
C GLU A 18 -0.42 19.09 -4.91
N ARG A 19 0.77 19.45 -5.36
CA ARG A 19 0.96 20.31 -6.55
C ARG A 19 0.62 19.60 -7.84
N SER A 20 0.88 18.30 -7.90
CA SER A 20 0.64 17.51 -9.11
C SER A 20 -0.83 17.20 -9.34
N GLY A 21 -1.71 17.58 -8.40
CA GLY A 21 -3.13 17.25 -8.46
C GLY A 21 -3.42 15.86 -7.95
N PRO A 22 -4.60 15.29 -8.30
CA PRO A 22 -4.98 13.96 -7.83
C PRO A 22 -3.97 12.90 -8.27
N LEU A 23 -3.62 11.97 -7.37
CA LEU A 23 -2.74 10.86 -7.70
C LEU A 23 -3.47 9.92 -8.67
N ASP A 24 -2.79 9.55 -9.73
CA ASP A 24 -3.36 8.62 -10.71
C ASP A 24 -3.03 7.16 -10.31
N ALA A 25 -3.54 6.23 -11.10
CA ALA A 25 -3.37 4.80 -10.84
C ALA A 25 -1.90 4.36 -10.83
N ARG A 26 -1.03 5.07 -11.54
CA ARG A 26 0.40 4.73 -11.59
C ARG A 26 1.16 5.13 -10.34
N SER A 27 0.58 6.01 -9.54
CA SER A 27 1.21 6.52 -8.31
C SER A 27 0.81 5.74 -7.07
N ILE A 28 -0.11 4.78 -7.17
CA ILE A 28 -0.68 4.06 -6.03
C ILE A 28 -0.34 2.58 -6.11
N ALA A 29 0.18 2.03 -5.02
CA ALA A 29 0.32 0.59 -4.84
C ALA A 29 -0.73 0.12 -3.86
N VAL A 30 -1.44 -0.97 -4.20
CA VAL A 30 -2.39 -1.62 -3.29
C VAL A 30 -1.64 -2.68 -2.52
N VAL A 31 -1.73 -2.66 -1.20
CA VAL A 31 -1.11 -3.66 -0.34
C VAL A 31 -2.21 -4.53 0.25
N ILE A 32 -2.17 -5.82 -0.04
CA ILE A 32 -3.15 -6.81 0.38
C ILE A 32 -2.50 -7.77 1.37
N ASN A 33 -3.20 -8.05 2.47
CA ASN A 33 -2.81 -9.15 3.36
C ASN A 33 -3.43 -10.45 2.82
N SER A 34 -2.62 -11.32 2.24
CA SER A 34 -3.11 -12.54 1.60
C SER A 34 -3.64 -13.59 2.59
N GLU A 35 -3.41 -13.42 3.89
CA GLU A 35 -3.98 -14.28 4.93
C GLU A 35 -5.37 -13.82 5.39
N ASP A 36 -5.84 -12.68 4.90
CA ASP A 36 -7.13 -12.12 5.29
C ASP A 36 -8.05 -12.03 4.06
N PRO A 37 -9.11 -12.87 3.99
CA PRO A 37 -10.05 -12.82 2.86
C PRO A 37 -10.71 -11.47 2.65
N LEU A 38 -10.96 -10.73 3.74
CA LEU A 38 -11.53 -9.39 3.63
C LEU A 38 -10.55 -8.43 2.99
N SER A 39 -9.27 -8.52 3.35
CA SER A 39 -8.23 -7.70 2.73
C SER A 39 -8.12 -7.98 1.22
N GLU A 40 -8.19 -9.25 0.84
CA GLU A 40 -8.16 -9.65 -0.57
C GLU A 40 -9.35 -9.04 -1.33
N ALA A 41 -10.54 -9.11 -0.76
CA ALA A 41 -11.75 -8.56 -1.38
C ALA A 41 -11.67 -7.04 -1.51
N ILE A 42 -11.25 -6.34 -0.47
CA ILE A 42 -11.12 -4.87 -0.45
C ILE A 42 -10.07 -4.44 -1.47
N GLY A 43 -8.91 -5.07 -1.45
CA GLY A 43 -7.80 -4.69 -2.32
C GLY A 43 -8.11 -4.93 -3.79
N THR A 44 -8.73 -6.06 -4.12
CA THR A 44 -9.10 -6.39 -5.48
C THR A 44 -10.15 -5.41 -6.01
N HIS A 45 -11.13 -5.07 -5.17
CA HIS A 45 -12.16 -4.09 -5.54
C HIS A 45 -11.54 -2.72 -5.81
N TYR A 46 -10.65 -2.27 -4.92
CA TYR A 46 -9.97 -0.99 -5.05
C TYR A 46 -9.13 -0.94 -6.33
N GLN A 47 -8.37 -2.00 -6.60
CA GLN A 47 -7.58 -2.11 -7.82
C GLN A 47 -8.45 -1.96 -9.07
N ARG A 48 -9.59 -2.66 -9.09
CA ARG A 48 -10.49 -2.65 -10.24
C ARG A 48 -11.09 -1.27 -10.48
N VAL A 49 -11.61 -0.65 -9.43
CA VAL A 49 -12.26 0.66 -9.51
C VAL A 49 -11.27 1.73 -9.96
N ARG A 50 -10.06 1.69 -9.44
CA ARG A 50 -9.01 2.67 -9.74
C ARG A 50 -8.17 2.30 -10.95
N ARG A 51 -8.35 1.12 -11.52
CA ARG A 51 -7.57 0.63 -12.67
C ARG A 51 -6.06 0.63 -12.40
N ILE A 52 -5.69 0.15 -11.22
CA ILE A 52 -4.30 0.10 -10.79
C ILE A 52 -3.58 -1.05 -11.50
N PRO A 53 -2.38 -0.81 -12.10
CA PRO A 53 -1.64 -1.86 -12.76
C PRO A 53 -1.32 -3.03 -11.83
N GLN A 54 -1.31 -4.24 -12.37
CA GLN A 54 -1.10 -5.46 -11.60
C GLN A 54 0.24 -5.46 -10.87
N GLU A 55 1.28 -4.89 -11.47
CA GLU A 55 2.59 -4.82 -10.84
C GLU A 55 2.65 -3.88 -9.63
N GLN A 56 1.59 -3.12 -9.39
CA GLN A 56 1.44 -2.24 -8.23
C GLN A 56 0.52 -2.83 -7.18
N VAL A 57 0.10 -4.09 -7.33
CA VAL A 57 -0.62 -4.84 -6.32
C VAL A 57 0.38 -5.71 -5.58
N LEU A 58 0.63 -5.39 -4.32
CA LEU A 58 1.64 -6.04 -3.49
C LEU A 58 0.96 -6.85 -2.41
N ARG A 59 1.39 -8.09 -2.23
CA ARG A 59 0.81 -8.97 -1.21
C ARG A 59 1.81 -9.22 -0.10
N VAL A 60 1.34 -9.04 1.13
CA VAL A 60 2.07 -9.34 2.35
C VAL A 60 1.32 -10.39 3.14
N ARG A 61 1.93 -10.94 4.17
CA ARG A 61 1.34 -12.00 4.99
C ARG A 61 1.52 -11.70 6.46
N PHE A 62 0.41 -11.60 7.17
CA PHE A 62 0.42 -11.52 8.63
C PHE A 62 -0.92 -12.04 9.16
N PRO A 63 -0.96 -12.56 10.40
CA PRO A 63 -2.21 -13.07 10.96
C PRO A 63 -3.26 -11.96 11.02
N PRO A 64 -4.48 -12.20 10.51
CA PRO A 64 -5.56 -11.22 10.61
C PRO A 64 -6.05 -11.10 12.06
N HIS A 65 -6.75 -10.01 12.35
CA HIS A 65 -7.39 -9.73 13.64
C HIS A 65 -6.40 -9.52 14.80
N ARG A 66 -5.14 -9.28 14.53
CA ARG A 66 -4.20 -8.88 15.55
C ARG A 66 -4.23 -7.36 15.73
N ALA A 67 -4.19 -6.92 16.97
CA ALA A 67 -4.20 -5.49 17.29
C ALA A 67 -2.93 -4.78 16.81
N SER A 68 -1.80 -5.49 16.78
CA SER A 68 -0.53 -4.94 16.31
C SER A 68 0.36 -6.05 15.80
N LEU A 69 1.27 -5.71 14.88
CA LEU A 69 2.31 -6.61 14.44
C LEU A 69 3.51 -6.49 15.38
N ASP A 70 4.25 -7.61 15.59
CA ASP A 70 5.52 -7.51 16.30
C ASP A 70 6.54 -6.72 15.45
N PRO A 71 7.52 -6.05 16.10
CA PRO A 71 8.46 -5.20 15.38
C PRO A 71 9.26 -5.92 14.29
N GLY A 72 9.65 -7.18 14.52
CA GLY A 72 10.41 -7.93 13.53
C GLY A 72 9.61 -8.20 12.27
N ARG A 73 8.35 -8.60 12.41
CA ARG A 73 7.46 -8.85 11.28
C ARG A 73 7.16 -7.55 10.53
N PHE A 74 6.95 -6.47 11.25
CA PHE A 74 6.71 -5.17 10.63
C PHE A 74 7.90 -4.75 9.76
N LEU A 75 9.12 -4.92 10.25
CA LEU A 75 10.33 -4.61 9.48
C LEU A 75 10.47 -5.48 8.25
N ALA A 76 10.15 -6.78 8.35
CA ALA A 76 10.21 -7.69 7.21
C ALA A 76 9.23 -7.28 6.11
N ILE A 77 8.00 -6.93 6.49
CA ILE A 77 6.98 -6.45 5.57
C ILE A 77 7.43 -5.15 4.89
N ARG A 78 7.95 -4.22 5.67
CA ARG A 78 8.44 -2.94 5.15
C ARG A 78 9.55 -3.13 4.13
N ARG A 79 10.51 -4.01 4.42
CA ARG A 79 11.62 -4.32 3.50
C ARG A 79 11.10 -4.93 2.20
N GLN A 80 10.15 -5.86 2.31
CA GLN A 80 9.52 -6.46 1.14
C GLN A 80 8.85 -5.39 0.28
N LEU A 81 8.07 -4.51 0.87
CA LEU A 81 7.38 -3.45 0.15
C LEU A 81 8.37 -2.51 -0.54
N LEU A 82 9.43 -2.09 0.15
CA LEU A 82 10.43 -1.20 -0.44
C LEU A 82 11.14 -1.86 -1.62
N ARG A 83 11.40 -3.16 -1.52
CA ARG A 83 12.05 -3.90 -2.60
C ARG A 83 11.15 -4.07 -3.82
N ASP A 84 9.85 -4.36 -3.58
CA ASP A 84 8.92 -4.77 -4.63
C ASP A 84 8.13 -3.60 -5.22
N THR A 85 8.21 -2.42 -4.61
CA THR A 85 7.45 -1.25 -5.05
C THR A 85 8.13 -0.55 -6.22
N PRO A 86 7.43 -0.35 -7.36
CA PRO A 86 7.97 0.47 -8.44
C PRO A 86 8.27 1.90 -7.98
N SER A 87 9.33 2.48 -8.53
CA SER A 87 9.80 3.81 -8.09
C SER A 87 8.80 4.93 -8.33
N ARG A 88 7.86 4.75 -9.26
CA ARG A 88 6.82 5.74 -9.56
C ARG A 88 5.72 5.82 -8.50
N VAL A 89 5.66 4.84 -7.60
CA VAL A 89 4.62 4.78 -6.56
C VAL A 89 4.92 5.80 -5.47
N GLN A 90 3.92 6.61 -5.12
CA GLN A 90 4.02 7.63 -4.08
C GLN A 90 3.12 7.35 -2.88
N LEU A 91 2.13 6.47 -3.03
CA LEU A 91 1.13 6.21 -2.01
C LEU A 91 0.80 4.73 -1.94
N TYR A 92 0.68 4.21 -0.73
CA TYR A 92 0.16 2.86 -0.49
C TYR A 92 -1.29 2.91 -0.06
N ALA A 93 -2.14 2.12 -0.70
CA ALA A 93 -3.51 1.87 -0.25
C ALA A 93 -3.50 0.53 0.49
N LEU A 94 -3.60 0.58 1.81
CA LEU A 94 -3.54 -0.60 2.67
C LEU A 94 -4.95 -1.20 2.77
N ALA A 95 -5.12 -2.42 2.28
CA ALA A 95 -6.43 -3.06 2.18
C ALA A 95 -6.83 -3.75 3.50
N TRP A 96 -6.63 -3.07 4.62
CA TRP A 96 -7.09 -3.51 5.94
C TRP A 96 -7.33 -2.31 6.83
N ALA A 97 -8.07 -2.54 7.90
CA ALA A 97 -8.35 -1.49 8.89
C ALA A 97 -7.26 -1.43 9.93
#